data_ccaded8e62745c666589c045c0f87e8f
#
_entry.id   ccaded8e62745c666589c045c0f87e8f
#
_cell.length_a   1.000
_cell.length_b   1.000
_cell.length_c   1.000
_cell.angle_alpha   90.00
_cell.angle_beta   90.00
_cell.angle_gamma   90.00
#
_symmetry.space_group_name_H-M   'P 1'
#
loop_
_entity.id
_entity.type
_entity.pdbx_description
1 polymer ?
#
loop_
_entity_poly.entity_id
_entity_poly.type
_entity_poly.pdbx_seq_one_letter_code
_entity_poly.pdbx_strand_id
1 'polypeptide(L)'
;MHHSDNCSPARTTGFTLIEVLIALAILSIALAAAMRATAMATTSAEEVKLRTYATWVAQNRAAEMTARRVFPAVGVENGQAEIAGITFGWTASTNETPNSAFRKVEIAVTGASSTAGTPDGRKLATLTVYLARPVIQPKQGAS
;
A
#
# COMPACT_ATOMS: atom_id res chain seq x y z
N MET A 1 55.04 1.04 -67.18
CA MET A 1 53.94 1.60 -66.38
C MET A 1 53.92 0.84 -65.06
N HIS A 2 54.54 1.43 -63.97
CA HIS A 2 54.61 0.79 -62.68
C HIS A 2 53.52 1.47 -61.78
N HIS A 3 52.52 0.70 -61.44
CA HIS A 3 51.44 1.14 -60.50
C HIS A 3 51.90 0.78 -59.07
N SER A 4 52.21 1.78 -58.29
CA SER A 4 52.62 1.62 -56.90
C SER A 4 51.36 1.67 -56.08
N ASP A 5 50.85 0.53 -55.65
CA ASP A 5 49.76 0.43 -54.66
C ASP A 5 50.27 0.88 -53.28
N ASN A 6 49.84 2.06 -52.88
CA ASN A 6 50.17 2.67 -51.58
C ASN A 6 49.20 2.07 -50.51
N CYS A 7 49.58 0.94 -49.93
CA CYS A 7 48.86 0.32 -48.84
C CYS A 7 49.13 1.07 -47.55
N SER A 8 48.23 1.97 -47.14
CA SER A 8 48.31 2.67 -45.85
C SER A 8 48.02 1.66 -44.72
N PRO A 9 48.93 1.51 -43.75
CA PRO A 9 48.68 0.65 -42.59
C PRO A 9 47.55 1.22 -41.74
N ALA A 10 46.49 0.44 -41.56
CA ALA A 10 45.41 0.73 -40.58
C ALA A 10 46.03 0.84 -39.18
N ARG A 11 45.94 2.00 -38.55
CA ARG A 11 46.33 2.21 -37.16
C ARG A 11 45.41 1.41 -36.27
N THR A 12 45.85 0.30 -35.72
CA THR A 12 45.23 -0.41 -34.63
C THR A 12 45.42 0.36 -33.33
N THR A 13 44.46 1.18 -32.94
CA THR A 13 44.41 1.81 -31.64
C THR A 13 44.04 0.75 -30.61
N GLY A 14 45.01 0.32 -29.80
CA GLY A 14 44.77 -0.52 -28.62
C GLY A 14 44.19 0.32 -27.49
N PHE A 15 43.33 -0.29 -26.67
CA PHE A 15 42.80 0.33 -25.45
C PHE A 15 43.90 0.55 -24.40
N THR A 16 43.92 1.70 -23.74
CA THR A 16 44.86 1.97 -22.67
C THR A 16 44.37 1.37 -21.37
N LEU A 17 45.31 0.96 -20.48
CA LEU A 17 44.97 0.41 -19.15
C LEU A 17 44.11 1.38 -18.34
N ILE A 18 44.40 2.70 -18.42
CA ILE A 18 43.64 3.73 -17.72
C ILE A 18 42.19 3.81 -18.23
N GLU A 19 41.94 3.63 -19.50
CA GLU A 19 40.62 3.65 -20.09
C GLU A 19 39.77 2.50 -19.58
N VAL A 20 40.32 1.29 -19.46
CA VAL A 20 39.66 0.13 -18.86
C VAL A 20 39.36 0.38 -17.37
N LEU A 21 40.28 0.96 -16.61
CA LEU A 21 40.07 1.30 -15.21
C LEU A 21 38.93 2.32 -15.02
N ILE A 22 38.88 3.36 -15.84
CA ILE A 22 37.82 4.36 -15.79
C ILE A 22 36.47 3.72 -16.18
N ALA A 23 36.44 2.90 -17.22
CA ALA A 23 35.24 2.20 -17.64
C ALA A 23 34.68 1.28 -16.52
N LEU A 24 35.55 0.51 -15.86
CA LEU A 24 35.17 -0.33 -14.73
C LEU A 24 34.68 0.48 -13.52
N ALA A 25 35.29 1.63 -13.24
CA ALA A 25 34.85 2.51 -12.17
C ALA A 25 33.44 3.06 -12.43
N ILE A 26 33.18 3.54 -13.66
CA ILE A 26 31.86 4.05 -14.05
C ILE A 26 30.82 2.92 -13.99
N LEU A 27 31.16 1.73 -14.51
CA LEU A 27 30.26 0.57 -14.48
C LEU A 27 29.91 0.15 -13.06
N SER A 28 30.87 0.16 -12.15
CA SER A 28 30.66 -0.17 -10.72
C SER A 28 29.70 0.79 -10.06
N ILE A 29 29.83 2.09 -10.30
CA ILE A 29 28.94 3.12 -9.77
C ILE A 29 27.52 2.95 -10.36
N ALA A 30 27.41 2.72 -11.66
CA ALA A 30 26.13 2.51 -12.32
C ALA A 30 25.40 1.28 -11.78
N LEU A 31 26.11 0.17 -11.57
CA LEU A 31 25.55 -1.06 -11.01
C LEU A 31 25.08 -0.86 -9.56
N ALA A 32 25.88 -0.18 -8.72
CA ALA A 32 25.48 0.13 -7.35
C ALA A 32 24.22 1.01 -7.30
N ALA A 33 24.10 1.99 -8.20
CA ALA A 33 22.91 2.83 -8.30
C ALA A 33 21.66 2.03 -8.73
N ALA A 34 21.81 1.12 -9.68
CA ALA A 34 20.73 0.24 -10.14
C ALA A 34 20.23 -0.69 -9.03
N MET A 35 21.14 -1.28 -8.26
CA MET A 35 20.78 -2.12 -7.10
C MET A 35 20.00 -1.34 -6.03
N ARG A 36 20.40 -0.09 -5.76
CA ARG A 36 19.70 0.80 -4.82
C ARG A 36 18.28 1.13 -5.29
N ALA A 37 18.12 1.43 -6.57
CA ALA A 37 16.82 1.75 -7.15
C ALA A 37 15.84 0.57 -7.04
N THR A 38 16.29 -0.65 -7.30
CA THR A 38 15.48 -1.87 -7.16
C THR A 38 15.06 -2.14 -5.71
N ALA A 39 15.96 -1.98 -4.75
CA ALA A 39 15.64 -2.16 -3.33
C ALA A 39 14.56 -1.17 -2.85
N MET A 40 14.66 0.10 -3.24
CA MET A 40 13.66 1.12 -2.93
C MET A 40 12.29 0.80 -3.56
N ALA A 41 12.26 0.34 -4.81
CA ALA A 41 11.02 -0.03 -5.50
C ALA A 41 10.30 -1.18 -4.79
N THR A 42 11.02 -2.19 -4.31
CA THR A 42 10.45 -3.33 -3.58
C THR A 42 9.81 -2.88 -2.26
N THR A 43 10.50 -2.07 -1.47
CA THR A 43 9.97 -1.57 -0.20
C THR A 43 8.70 -0.73 -0.41
N SER A 44 8.68 0.13 -1.43
CA SER A 44 7.50 0.94 -1.77
C SER A 44 6.32 0.08 -2.20
N ALA A 45 6.55 -0.99 -2.97
CA ALA A 45 5.50 -1.91 -3.41
C ALA A 45 4.87 -2.65 -2.21
N GLU A 46 5.65 -3.08 -1.24
CA GLU A 46 5.15 -3.71 -0.02
C GLU A 46 4.28 -2.75 0.81
N GLU A 47 4.70 -1.50 0.95
CA GLU A 47 3.91 -0.50 1.67
C GLU A 47 2.56 -0.23 1.00
N VAL A 48 2.53 -0.08 -0.33
CA VAL A 48 1.30 0.10 -1.10
C VAL A 48 0.38 -1.10 -0.94
N LYS A 49 0.92 -2.32 -0.99
CA LYS A 49 0.17 -3.56 -0.76
C LYS A 49 -0.49 -3.59 0.62
N LEU A 50 0.25 -3.28 1.68
CA LEU A 50 -0.28 -3.25 3.05
C LEU A 50 -1.38 -2.20 3.23
N ARG A 51 -1.20 -1.00 2.66
CA ARG A 51 -2.22 0.06 2.66
C ARG A 51 -3.48 -0.34 1.90
N THR A 52 -3.33 -1.05 0.79
CA THR A 52 -4.47 -1.57 0.01
C THR A 52 -5.27 -2.57 0.82
N TYR A 53 -4.62 -3.53 1.47
CA TYR A 53 -5.30 -4.51 2.32
C TYR A 53 -5.97 -3.85 3.54
N ALA A 54 -5.31 -2.90 4.18
CA ALA A 54 -5.89 -2.13 5.27
C ALA A 54 -7.15 -1.35 4.82
N THR A 55 -7.13 -0.80 3.62
CA THR A 55 -8.30 -0.14 3.03
C THR A 55 -9.45 -1.12 2.83
N TRP A 56 -9.17 -2.34 2.35
CA TRP A 56 -10.20 -3.38 2.20
C TRP A 56 -10.79 -3.81 3.55
N VAL A 57 -9.96 -3.93 4.59
CA VAL A 57 -10.47 -4.19 5.97
C VAL A 57 -11.46 -3.12 6.39
N ALA A 58 -11.11 -1.83 6.22
CA ALA A 58 -11.98 -0.72 6.58
C ALA A 58 -13.29 -0.72 5.76
N GLN A 59 -13.21 -0.96 4.46
CA GLN A 59 -14.37 -1.04 3.56
C GLN A 59 -15.28 -2.23 3.90
N ASN A 60 -14.71 -3.40 4.17
CA ASN A 60 -15.48 -4.58 4.55
C ASN A 60 -16.23 -4.35 5.86
N ARG A 61 -15.59 -3.72 6.85
CA ARG A 61 -16.25 -3.38 8.11
C ARG A 61 -17.38 -2.38 7.92
N ALA A 62 -17.17 -1.33 7.11
CA ALA A 62 -18.21 -0.36 6.77
C ALA A 62 -19.37 -1.01 6.01
N ALA A 63 -19.08 -1.87 5.05
CA ALA A 63 -20.09 -2.61 4.29
C ALA A 63 -20.91 -3.56 5.19
N GLU A 64 -20.27 -4.25 6.13
CA GLU A 64 -20.92 -5.09 7.11
C GLU A 64 -21.90 -4.31 7.98
N MET A 65 -21.48 -3.17 8.54
CA MET A 65 -22.34 -2.29 9.32
C MET A 65 -23.55 -1.81 8.51
N THR A 66 -23.33 -1.45 7.27
CA THR A 66 -24.38 -0.96 6.35
C THR A 66 -25.36 -2.08 5.98
N ALA A 67 -24.85 -3.26 5.61
CA ALA A 67 -25.66 -4.40 5.20
C ALA A 67 -26.54 -4.93 6.35
N ARG A 68 -26.00 -4.97 7.56
CA ARG A 68 -26.71 -5.36 8.77
C ARG A 68 -27.64 -4.27 9.31
N ARG A 69 -27.65 -3.09 8.69
CA ARG A 69 -28.43 -1.91 9.15
C ARG A 69 -28.15 -1.57 10.61
N VAL A 70 -26.89 -1.70 11.03
CA VAL A 70 -26.48 -1.40 12.40
C VAL A 70 -26.53 0.09 12.62
N PHE A 71 -27.15 0.51 13.73
CA PHE A 71 -27.06 1.89 14.24
C PHE A 71 -26.26 1.83 15.55
N PRO A 72 -24.94 2.00 15.50
CA PRO A 72 -24.09 1.76 16.65
C PRO A 72 -24.30 2.80 17.74
N ALA A 73 -24.11 2.40 18.99
CA ALA A 73 -24.03 3.33 20.11
C ALA A 73 -22.74 4.18 19.97
N VAL A 74 -22.77 5.38 20.56
CA VAL A 74 -21.57 6.22 20.65
C VAL A 74 -20.53 5.51 21.50
N GLY A 75 -19.30 5.44 21.00
CA GLY A 75 -18.22 4.73 21.67
C GLY A 75 -17.15 4.23 20.70
N VAL A 76 -16.30 3.36 21.22
CA VAL A 76 -15.20 2.77 20.46
C VAL A 76 -15.32 1.24 20.48
N GLU A 77 -15.29 0.65 19.32
CA GLU A 77 -15.23 -0.78 19.11
C GLU A 77 -13.90 -1.13 18.41
N ASN A 78 -13.28 -2.22 18.79
CA ASN A 78 -12.04 -2.68 18.17
C ASN A 78 -12.11 -4.19 17.90
N GLY A 79 -11.24 -4.63 17.00
CA GLY A 79 -11.15 -6.03 16.62
C GLY A 79 -9.98 -6.27 15.67
N GLN A 80 -9.98 -7.47 15.12
CA GLN A 80 -8.98 -7.91 14.17
C GLN A 80 -9.65 -8.46 12.91
N ALA A 81 -8.94 -8.38 11.78
CA ALA A 81 -9.34 -9.00 10.53
C ALA A 81 -8.09 -9.54 9.82
N GLU A 82 -8.23 -10.68 9.18
CA GLU A 82 -7.15 -11.30 8.42
C GLU A 82 -7.42 -11.20 6.92
N ILE A 83 -6.41 -10.74 6.17
CA ILE A 83 -6.42 -10.71 4.70
C ILE A 83 -5.07 -11.22 4.19
N ALA A 84 -5.11 -12.22 3.31
CA ALA A 84 -3.93 -12.83 2.70
C ALA A 84 -2.88 -13.32 3.73
N GLY A 85 -3.32 -13.87 4.85
CA GLY A 85 -2.45 -14.36 5.93
C GLY A 85 -1.85 -13.26 6.80
N ILE A 86 -2.30 -12.01 6.64
CA ILE A 86 -1.85 -10.85 7.43
C ILE A 86 -2.99 -10.41 8.34
N THR A 87 -2.74 -10.34 9.64
CA THR A 87 -3.71 -9.85 10.63
C THR A 87 -3.59 -8.35 10.80
N PHE A 88 -4.69 -7.64 10.62
CA PHE A 88 -4.82 -6.19 10.83
C PHE A 88 -5.67 -5.91 12.07
N GLY A 89 -5.26 -4.94 12.88
CA GLY A 89 -6.12 -4.38 13.92
C GLY A 89 -7.03 -3.30 13.32
N TRP A 90 -8.28 -3.24 13.76
CA TRP A 90 -9.18 -2.13 13.42
C TRP A 90 -9.83 -1.55 14.66
N THR A 91 -10.10 -0.25 14.60
CA THR A 91 -10.81 0.51 15.63
C THR A 91 -11.89 1.34 14.96
N ALA A 92 -13.15 1.16 15.37
CA ALA A 92 -14.29 1.93 14.90
C ALA A 92 -14.74 2.90 16.00
N SER A 93 -14.59 4.19 15.77
CA SER A 93 -15.03 5.25 16.70
C SER A 93 -16.34 5.84 16.21
N THR A 94 -17.41 5.63 16.97
CA THR A 94 -18.75 6.14 16.66
C THR A 94 -19.01 7.43 17.41
N ASN A 95 -19.35 8.49 16.67
CA ASN A 95 -19.65 9.79 17.21
C ASN A 95 -21.07 10.24 16.80
N GLU A 96 -21.64 11.12 17.63
CA GLU A 96 -22.87 11.81 17.28
C GLU A 96 -22.67 12.80 16.13
N THR A 97 -23.75 13.07 15.44
CA THR A 97 -23.80 14.15 14.45
C THR A 97 -24.90 15.15 14.84
N PRO A 98 -24.87 16.38 14.33
CA PRO A 98 -25.93 17.35 14.59
C PRO A 98 -27.33 16.85 14.23
N ASN A 99 -27.43 15.92 13.29
CA ASN A 99 -28.68 15.23 12.98
C ASN A 99 -28.68 13.85 13.63
N SER A 100 -29.53 13.65 14.65
CA SER A 100 -29.63 12.40 15.43
C SER A 100 -30.05 11.16 14.59
N ALA A 101 -30.51 11.38 13.36
CA ALA A 101 -30.80 10.28 12.42
C ALA A 101 -29.52 9.63 11.85
N PHE A 102 -28.36 10.23 12.06
CA PHE A 102 -27.08 9.73 11.56
C PHE A 102 -26.08 9.51 12.68
N ARG A 103 -25.16 8.59 12.48
CA ARG A 103 -23.94 8.42 13.27
C ARG A 103 -22.72 8.52 12.33
N LYS A 104 -21.70 9.23 12.78
CA LYS A 104 -20.40 9.25 12.12
C LYS A 104 -19.55 8.12 12.70
N VAL A 105 -19.11 7.20 11.87
CA VAL A 105 -18.19 6.14 12.29
C VAL A 105 -16.88 6.33 11.55
N GLU A 106 -15.80 6.44 12.31
CA GLU A 106 -14.44 6.50 11.80
C GLU A 106 -13.76 5.16 12.08
N ILE A 107 -13.37 4.46 11.02
CA ILE A 107 -12.72 3.16 11.07
C ILE A 107 -11.25 3.36 10.75
N ALA A 108 -10.39 3.20 11.75
CA ALA A 108 -8.94 3.24 11.59
C ALA A 108 -8.39 1.81 11.59
N VAL A 109 -7.51 1.50 10.63
CA VAL A 109 -6.85 0.20 10.50
C VAL A 109 -5.37 0.36 10.72
N THR A 110 -4.84 -0.48 11.61
CA THR A 110 -3.41 -0.53 11.97
C THR A 110 -2.75 -1.76 11.38
N GLY A 111 -1.46 -1.64 11.07
CA GLY A 111 -0.66 -2.71 10.50
C GLY A 111 -0.48 -3.87 11.47
N ALA A 112 -0.26 -5.06 10.91
CA ALA A 112 0.29 -6.18 11.66
C ALA A 112 1.78 -5.97 11.89
N SER A 113 2.25 -6.26 13.10
CA SER A 113 3.67 -6.52 13.30
C SER A 113 4.00 -7.85 12.62
N SER A 114 5.07 -7.89 11.85
CA SER A 114 5.58 -9.11 11.22
C SER A 114 6.08 -10.14 12.25
N THR A 115 6.11 -9.77 13.52
CA THR A 115 6.54 -10.62 14.63
C THR A 115 5.37 -10.76 15.60
N ALA A 116 4.81 -11.97 15.71
CA ALA A 116 3.82 -12.40 16.72
C ALA A 116 2.41 -11.79 16.65
N GLY A 117 1.91 -11.37 15.47
CA GLY A 117 0.45 -11.06 15.32
C GLY A 117 -0.06 -9.84 16.10
N THR A 118 0.82 -9.04 16.68
CA THR A 118 0.44 -7.83 17.41
C THR A 118 0.47 -6.63 16.44
N PRO A 119 -0.62 -5.83 16.35
CA PRO A 119 -0.61 -4.62 15.55
C PRO A 119 0.49 -3.66 15.99
N ASP A 120 1.32 -3.17 15.07
CA ASP A 120 2.42 -2.24 15.37
C ASP A 120 1.96 -0.82 15.75
N GLY A 121 0.65 -0.60 15.81
CA GLY A 121 0.04 0.70 16.11
C GLY A 121 0.11 1.72 14.97
N ARG A 122 0.81 1.43 13.87
CA ARG A 122 0.91 2.34 12.73
C ARG A 122 -0.40 2.33 11.94
N LYS A 123 -1.07 3.48 11.84
CA LYS A 123 -2.27 3.63 11.01
C LYS A 123 -1.90 3.47 9.53
N LEU A 124 -2.53 2.52 8.86
CA LEU A 124 -2.36 2.25 7.44
C LEU A 124 -3.50 2.82 6.60
N ALA A 125 -4.72 2.81 7.14
CA ALA A 125 -5.91 3.34 6.48
C ALA A 125 -6.88 3.94 7.50
N THR A 126 -7.69 4.89 7.04
CA THR A 126 -8.82 5.43 7.80
C THR A 126 -9.98 5.64 6.84
N LEU A 127 -11.17 5.20 7.22
CA LEU A 127 -12.40 5.37 6.47
C LEU A 127 -13.47 5.99 7.37
N THR A 128 -14.13 7.03 6.90
CA THR A 128 -15.29 7.62 7.60
C THR A 128 -16.56 7.26 6.85
N VAL A 129 -17.55 6.74 7.57
CA VAL A 129 -18.87 6.46 7.04
C VAL A 129 -19.95 7.11 7.91
N TYR A 130 -21.09 7.42 7.29
CA TYR A 130 -22.28 7.91 7.99
C TYR A 130 -23.37 6.84 7.90
N LEU A 131 -23.80 6.34 9.04
CA LEU A 131 -24.86 5.33 9.15
C LEU A 131 -26.16 6.00 9.52
N ALA A 132 -27.18 5.76 8.72
CA ALA A 132 -28.53 6.24 9.01
C ALA A 132 -29.26 5.29 9.95
N ARG A 133 -30.11 5.86 10.81
CA ARG A 133 -31.00 5.07 11.65
C ARG A 133 -31.98 4.28 10.77
N PRO A 134 -32.10 2.94 10.93
CA PRO A 134 -33.05 2.17 10.15
C PRO A 134 -34.50 2.64 10.42
N VAL A 135 -35.23 2.93 9.37
CA VAL A 135 -36.67 3.16 9.46
C VAL A 135 -37.32 1.78 9.53
N ILE A 136 -37.86 1.42 10.69
CA ILE A 136 -38.66 0.21 10.84
C ILE A 136 -40.02 0.52 10.18
N GLN A 137 -40.23 0.05 8.94
CA GLN A 137 -41.57 0.04 8.38
C GLN A 137 -42.40 -1.00 9.12
N PRO A 138 -43.52 -0.64 9.77
CA PRO A 138 -44.39 -1.64 10.34
C PRO A 138 -44.90 -2.52 9.17
N LYS A 139 -44.72 -3.84 9.33
CA LYS A 139 -45.26 -4.84 8.38
C LYS A 139 -46.76 -4.60 8.30
N GLN A 140 -47.23 -4.03 7.17
CA GLN A 140 -48.65 -3.93 6.90
C GLN A 140 -49.25 -5.36 6.95
N GLY A 141 -50.12 -5.58 7.92
CA GLY A 141 -50.78 -6.87 8.12
C GLY A 141 -51.51 -7.26 6.86
N ALA A 142 -51.23 -8.44 6.36
CA ALA A 142 -52.07 -9.11 5.38
C ALA A 142 -53.42 -9.40 6.07
N SER A 143 -54.44 -8.72 5.58
CA SER A 143 -55.83 -9.08 5.83
C SER A 143 -56.24 -10.20 4.90
#